data_0aff8eb2345e788a77f686b5c1ed21ac
#
_entry.id   0aff8eb2345e788a77f686b5c1ed21ac
#
_cell.length_a   1.000
_cell.length_b   1.000
_cell.length_c   1.000
_cell.angle_alpha   90.00
_cell.angle_beta   90.00
_cell.angle_gamma   90.00
#
_symmetry.space_group_name_H-M   'P 1'
#
loop_
_entity.id
_entity.type
_entity.pdbx_description
1 polymer ?
#
loop_
_entity_poly.entity_id
_entity_poly.type
_entity_poly.pdbx_seq_one_letter_code
_entity_poly.pdbx_strand_id
1 'polypeptide(L)'
;MRKLFYMGLESYEARYTLQLTEWNRRVFERRGLDVVYVPGTTIDNTQAISVGQVLDAHGRSYFAMSQMMNLVQMMKNGDVTGEDVVYFEDMFQPGFESLGYIMNQIPREQCPRIYVRCLAQAIDPDDFVHVWGLQKWMGLYEQMVNEMVAFSGGAVLATNEEMVAHMRIAGW
;
A
#
# COMPACT_ATOMS: atom_id res chain seq x y z
N MET A 1 6.07 -22.34 4.18
CA MET A 1 6.53 -21.51 3.04
C MET A 1 6.06 -20.09 3.35
N ARG A 2 6.94 -19.11 3.22
CA ARG A 2 6.60 -17.71 3.54
C ARG A 2 5.58 -17.19 2.51
N LYS A 3 4.45 -16.66 3.01
CA LYS A 3 3.43 -16.06 2.16
C LYS A 3 3.72 -14.57 1.96
N LEU A 4 3.32 -14.06 0.80
CA LEU A 4 3.27 -12.64 0.51
C LEU A 4 1.81 -12.24 0.31
N PHE A 5 1.25 -11.51 1.27
CA PHE A 5 -0.08 -10.93 1.18
C PHE A 5 -0.01 -9.65 0.37
N TYR A 6 -0.61 -9.69 -0.80
CA TYR A 6 -0.53 -8.62 -1.79
C TYR A 6 -1.73 -7.69 -1.68
N MET A 7 -1.47 -6.44 -1.31
CA MET A 7 -2.43 -5.35 -1.22
C MET A 7 -2.33 -4.52 -2.50
N GLY A 8 -3.04 -4.96 -3.55
CA GLY A 8 -3.01 -4.30 -4.86
C GLY A 8 -3.91 -3.08 -4.92
N LEU A 9 -3.75 -2.31 -5.97
CA LEU A 9 -4.66 -1.21 -6.31
C LEU A 9 -5.93 -1.76 -6.97
N GLU A 10 -7.00 -0.98 -6.93
CA GLU A 10 -8.21 -1.28 -7.70
C GLU A 10 -7.87 -1.34 -9.19
N SER A 11 -8.35 -2.40 -9.84
CA SER A 11 -8.06 -2.66 -11.26
C SER A 11 -9.15 -2.09 -12.15
N TYR A 12 -8.76 -1.24 -13.10
CA TYR A 12 -9.59 -0.76 -14.18
C TYR A 12 -8.89 -1.05 -15.52
N GLU A 13 -9.61 -1.46 -16.54
CA GLU A 13 -9.03 -1.86 -17.83
C GLU A 13 -8.08 -0.82 -18.46
N ALA A 14 -8.36 0.46 -18.26
CA ALA A 14 -7.58 1.56 -18.83
C ALA A 14 -6.35 1.95 -18.00
N ARG A 15 -6.07 1.27 -16.88
CA ARG A 15 -4.99 1.69 -15.97
C ARG A 15 -3.79 0.76 -16.02
N TYR A 16 -2.60 1.37 -15.94
CA TYR A 16 -1.34 0.64 -15.80
C TYR A 16 -1.28 -0.23 -14.53
N THR A 17 -2.08 0.07 -13.51
CA THR A 17 -2.15 -0.67 -12.26
C THR A 17 -2.49 -2.15 -12.46
N LEU A 18 -3.37 -2.46 -13.42
CA LEU A 18 -3.68 -3.85 -13.78
C LEU A 18 -2.43 -4.60 -14.26
N GLN A 19 -1.65 -3.97 -15.16
CA GLN A 19 -0.40 -4.54 -15.68
C GLN A 19 0.66 -4.65 -14.58
N LEU A 20 0.76 -3.62 -13.74
CA LEU A 20 1.71 -3.59 -12.63
C LEU A 20 1.47 -4.74 -11.65
N THR A 21 0.23 -4.95 -11.23
CA THR A 21 -0.18 -6.05 -10.35
C THR A 21 0.19 -7.39 -10.95
N GLU A 22 -0.10 -7.60 -12.23
CA GLU A 22 0.22 -8.85 -12.92
C GLU A 22 1.73 -9.08 -13.06
N TRP A 23 2.51 -8.05 -13.35
CA TRP A 23 3.98 -8.15 -13.44
C TRP A 23 4.61 -8.43 -12.07
N ASN A 24 4.18 -7.73 -11.03
CA ASN A 24 4.66 -7.94 -9.67
C ASN A 24 4.37 -9.39 -9.23
N ARG A 25 3.14 -9.87 -9.48
CA ARG A 25 2.77 -11.26 -9.19
C ARG A 25 3.75 -12.24 -9.81
N ARG A 26 3.97 -12.14 -11.12
CA ARG A 26 4.88 -13.04 -11.86
C ARG A 26 6.32 -12.99 -11.32
N VAL A 27 6.78 -11.80 -10.92
CA VAL A 27 8.12 -11.64 -10.34
C VAL A 27 8.20 -12.34 -8.99
N PHE A 28 7.24 -12.14 -8.13
CA PHE A 28 7.20 -12.75 -6.80
C PHE A 28 7.09 -14.27 -6.86
N GLU A 29 6.22 -14.80 -7.72
CA GLU A 29 6.06 -16.24 -7.93
C GLU A 29 7.35 -16.88 -8.49
N ARG A 30 8.02 -16.23 -9.45
CA ARG A 30 9.33 -16.68 -9.98
C ARG A 30 10.44 -16.71 -8.91
N ARG A 31 10.31 -15.89 -7.87
CA ARG A 31 11.21 -15.87 -6.72
C ARG A 31 10.82 -16.87 -5.63
N GLY A 32 9.81 -17.70 -5.88
CA GLY A 32 9.37 -18.77 -4.97
C GLY A 32 8.53 -18.29 -3.80
N LEU A 33 7.91 -17.09 -3.91
CA LEU A 33 6.98 -16.61 -2.92
C LEU A 33 5.57 -17.15 -3.21
N ASP A 34 4.89 -17.55 -2.15
CA ASP A 34 3.47 -17.90 -2.20
C ASP A 34 2.63 -16.61 -2.07
N VAL A 35 2.08 -16.15 -3.21
CA VAL A 35 1.38 -14.86 -3.29
C VAL A 35 -0.11 -15.04 -3.01
N VAL A 36 -0.58 -14.40 -1.97
CA VAL A 36 -2.00 -14.36 -1.57
C VAL A 36 -2.54 -12.96 -1.82
N TYR A 37 -3.47 -12.82 -2.78
CA TYR A 37 -4.16 -11.55 -2.99
C TYR A 37 -5.16 -11.29 -1.89
N VAL A 38 -5.08 -10.11 -1.28
CA VAL A 38 -6.08 -9.65 -0.35
C VAL A 38 -7.16 -8.92 -1.16
N PRO A 39 -8.39 -9.42 -1.23
CA PRO A 39 -9.41 -8.81 -2.08
C PRO A 39 -9.91 -7.50 -1.48
N GLY A 40 -10.17 -6.52 -2.34
CA GLY A 40 -10.97 -5.33 -2.04
C GLY A 40 -12.32 -5.40 -2.75
N THR A 41 -13.28 -4.63 -2.28
CA THR A 41 -14.61 -4.51 -2.89
C THR A 41 -14.68 -3.21 -3.67
N THR A 42 -15.05 -3.28 -4.95
CA THR A 42 -15.32 -2.10 -5.77
C THR A 42 -16.76 -1.63 -5.54
N ILE A 43 -16.94 -0.31 -5.48
CA ILE A 43 -18.28 0.25 -5.64
C ILE A 43 -18.59 0.17 -7.13
N ASP A 44 -19.76 -0.34 -7.48
CA ASP A 44 -20.26 -0.31 -8.86
C ASP A 44 -20.37 1.13 -9.34
N ASN A 45 -19.28 1.62 -9.89
CA ASN A 45 -19.22 2.93 -10.49
C ASN A 45 -18.87 2.73 -11.95
N THR A 46 -19.89 2.80 -12.78
CA THR A 46 -19.80 2.66 -14.21
C THR A 46 -19.10 3.86 -14.90
N GLN A 47 -18.54 4.78 -14.14
CA GLN A 47 -17.76 5.87 -14.69
C GLN A 47 -16.44 5.33 -15.22
N ALA A 48 -16.35 5.25 -16.53
CA ALA A 48 -15.07 5.03 -17.19
C ALA A 48 -14.09 6.13 -16.73
N ILE A 49 -12.99 5.72 -16.12
CA ILE A 49 -11.93 6.66 -15.77
C ILE A 49 -11.31 7.14 -17.09
N SER A 50 -11.49 8.39 -17.41
CA SER A 50 -10.83 9.02 -18.55
C SER A 50 -9.33 9.15 -18.27
N VAL A 51 -8.50 8.94 -19.25
CA VAL A 51 -7.05 9.14 -19.16
C VAL A 51 -6.77 10.56 -18.66
N GLY A 52 -5.97 10.68 -17.59
CA GLY A 52 -5.64 11.96 -16.95
C GLY A 52 -6.66 12.44 -15.91
N GLN A 53 -7.75 11.74 -15.70
CA GLN A 53 -8.60 12.00 -14.54
C GLN A 53 -8.07 11.29 -13.30
N VAL A 54 -8.11 12.02 -12.21
CA VAL A 54 -7.78 11.48 -10.91
C VAL A 54 -8.88 10.54 -10.45
N LEU A 55 -8.45 9.57 -9.69
CA LEU A 55 -9.28 8.56 -9.06
C LEU A 55 -10.51 9.15 -8.37
N ASP A 56 -11.62 8.47 -8.51
CA ASP A 56 -12.73 8.64 -7.59
C ASP A 56 -12.27 8.35 -6.15
N ALA A 57 -12.16 9.41 -5.35
CA ALA A 57 -11.67 9.31 -3.99
C ALA A 57 -12.53 8.39 -3.11
N HIS A 58 -13.84 8.31 -3.38
CA HIS A 58 -14.75 7.43 -2.65
C HIS A 58 -14.52 5.97 -3.04
N GLY A 59 -14.45 5.69 -4.34
CA GLY A 59 -14.17 4.35 -4.86
C GLY A 59 -12.84 3.81 -4.39
N ARG A 60 -11.78 4.63 -4.48
CA ARG A 60 -10.44 4.29 -3.98
C ARG A 60 -10.45 4.00 -2.48
N SER A 61 -11.07 4.87 -1.69
CA SER A 61 -11.15 4.70 -0.24
C SER A 61 -11.95 3.46 0.14
N TYR A 62 -13.08 3.24 -0.50
CA TYR A 62 -13.92 2.07 -0.23
C TYR A 62 -13.19 0.76 -0.54
N PHE A 63 -12.54 0.68 -1.71
CA PHE A 63 -11.75 -0.49 -2.10
C PHE A 63 -10.64 -0.76 -1.08
N ALA A 64 -9.83 0.26 -0.78
CA ALA A 64 -8.70 0.14 0.13
C ALA A 64 -9.13 -0.23 1.56
N MET A 65 -10.17 0.40 2.10
CA MET A 65 -10.69 0.09 3.43
C MET A 65 -11.27 -1.32 3.50
N SER A 66 -12.01 -1.78 2.49
CA SER A 66 -12.52 -3.15 2.44
C SER A 66 -11.39 -4.18 2.36
N GLN A 67 -10.34 -3.89 1.62
CA GLN A 67 -9.13 -4.70 1.55
C GLN A 67 -8.42 -4.78 2.90
N MET A 68 -8.31 -3.64 3.61
CA MET A 68 -7.75 -3.60 4.97
C MET A 68 -8.60 -4.42 5.96
N MET A 69 -9.92 -4.36 5.87
CA MET A 69 -10.81 -5.20 6.71
C MET A 69 -10.53 -6.68 6.48
N ASN A 70 -10.35 -7.11 5.23
CA ASN A 70 -10.02 -8.48 4.90
C ASN A 70 -8.64 -8.88 5.46
N LEU A 71 -7.63 -8.03 5.33
CA LEU A 71 -6.32 -8.27 5.94
C LEU A 71 -6.40 -8.43 7.46
N VAL A 72 -7.12 -7.55 8.14
CA VAL A 72 -7.34 -7.61 9.59
C VAL A 72 -8.05 -8.92 9.99
N GLN A 73 -9.04 -9.35 9.21
CA GLN A 73 -9.71 -10.63 9.44
C GLN A 73 -8.75 -11.81 9.26
N MET A 74 -7.89 -11.79 8.23
CA MET A 74 -6.86 -12.82 8.02
C MET A 74 -5.84 -12.85 9.17
N MET A 75 -5.42 -11.70 9.67
CA MET A 75 -4.55 -11.61 10.87
C MET A 75 -5.26 -12.21 12.08
N LYS A 76 -6.51 -11.88 12.29
CA LYS A 76 -7.31 -12.41 13.41
C LYS A 76 -7.48 -13.93 13.36
N ASN A 77 -7.59 -14.48 12.17
CA ASN A 77 -7.71 -15.94 11.95
C ASN A 77 -6.38 -16.69 12.08
N GLY A 78 -5.25 -15.97 12.12
CA GLY A 78 -3.91 -16.56 12.11
C GLY A 78 -3.42 -16.98 10.71
N ASP A 79 -4.10 -16.51 9.65
CA ASP A 79 -3.66 -16.75 8.27
C ASP A 79 -2.40 -15.94 7.91
N VAL A 80 -2.23 -14.77 8.57
CA VAL A 80 -1.06 -13.89 8.48
C VAL A 80 -0.27 -14.00 9.79
N THR A 81 1.01 -14.31 9.68
CA THR A 81 1.91 -14.53 10.82
C THR A 81 3.16 -13.65 10.74
N GLY A 82 3.98 -13.65 11.79
CA GLY A 82 5.26 -12.93 11.80
C GLY A 82 6.31 -13.44 10.80
N GLU A 83 6.10 -14.64 10.23
CA GLU A 83 6.96 -15.18 9.18
C GLU A 83 6.63 -14.61 7.79
N ASP A 84 5.44 -14.00 7.64
CA ASP A 84 4.90 -13.58 6.36
C ASP A 84 5.26 -12.13 6.03
N VAL A 85 4.93 -11.75 4.81
CA VAL A 85 5.12 -10.40 4.27
C VAL A 85 3.78 -9.84 3.85
N VAL A 86 3.51 -8.59 4.19
CA VAL A 86 2.41 -7.81 3.61
C VAL A 86 3.02 -6.76 2.69
N TYR A 87 2.65 -6.78 1.43
CA TYR A 87 3.14 -5.85 0.43
C TYR A 87 2.02 -4.95 -0.06
N PHE A 88 2.18 -3.65 0.13
CA PHE A 88 1.29 -2.61 -0.37
C PHE A 88 1.83 -2.05 -1.69
N GLU A 89 1.05 -2.15 -2.75
CA GLU A 89 1.41 -1.67 -4.08
C GLU A 89 1.46 -0.14 -4.17
N ASP A 90 0.75 0.53 -3.27
CA ASP A 90 0.79 1.97 -3.10
C ASP A 90 0.84 2.31 -1.61
N MET A 91 1.66 3.31 -1.27
CA MET A 91 1.77 3.84 0.08
C MET A 91 0.42 4.39 0.58
N PHE A 92 -0.33 5.04 -0.29
CA PHE A 92 -1.63 5.59 0.07
C PHE A 92 -2.70 4.49 0.12
N GLN A 93 -2.84 3.91 1.30
CA GLN A 93 -3.80 2.85 1.60
C GLN A 93 -4.71 3.28 2.75
N PRO A 94 -5.89 3.86 2.48
CA PRO A 94 -6.88 4.17 3.51
C PRO A 94 -7.16 2.97 4.43
N GLY A 95 -7.14 3.19 5.73
CA GLY A 95 -7.24 2.13 6.74
C GLY A 95 -5.90 1.57 7.21
N PHE A 96 -4.77 1.96 6.59
CA PHE A 96 -3.43 1.50 6.96
C PHE A 96 -3.08 1.82 8.41
N GLU A 97 -3.59 2.94 8.95
CA GLU A 97 -3.41 3.37 10.34
C GLU A 97 -3.88 2.31 11.36
N SER A 98 -4.85 1.48 11.00
CA SER A 98 -5.34 0.41 11.88
C SER A 98 -4.29 -0.66 12.15
N LEU A 99 -3.34 -0.88 11.24
CA LEU A 99 -2.23 -1.82 11.45
C LEU A 99 -1.33 -1.38 12.59
N GLY A 100 -1.05 -0.07 12.74
CA GLY A 100 -0.29 0.45 13.86
C GLY A 100 -0.93 0.10 15.20
N TYR A 101 -2.23 0.28 15.32
CA TYR A 101 -2.97 -0.10 16.52
C TYR A 101 -2.87 -1.61 16.80
N ILE A 102 -3.11 -2.46 15.79
CA ILE A 102 -3.11 -3.91 15.93
C ILE A 102 -1.70 -4.42 16.28
N MET A 103 -0.69 -4.00 15.55
CA MET A 103 0.68 -4.48 15.72
C MET A 103 1.29 -4.08 17.07
N ASN A 104 0.83 -2.99 17.67
CA ASN A 104 1.23 -2.61 19.02
C ASN A 104 0.53 -3.43 20.13
N GLN A 105 -0.48 -4.23 19.80
CA GLN A 105 -1.22 -5.09 20.74
C GLN A 105 -0.79 -6.56 20.70
N ILE A 106 0.06 -6.94 19.74
CA ILE A 106 0.55 -8.31 19.58
C ILE A 106 2.07 -8.35 19.74
N PRO A 107 2.64 -9.49 20.15
CA PRO A 107 4.08 -9.67 20.20
C PRO A 107 4.75 -9.37 18.85
N ARG A 108 5.91 -8.71 18.90
CA ARG A 108 6.60 -8.29 17.68
C ARG A 108 6.92 -9.45 16.73
N GLU A 109 7.24 -10.61 17.25
CA GLU A 109 7.50 -11.83 16.50
C GLU A 109 6.26 -12.37 15.74
N GLN A 110 5.08 -11.90 16.11
CA GLN A 110 3.83 -12.21 15.41
C GLN A 110 3.46 -11.16 14.37
N CYS A 111 4.15 -10.02 14.34
CA CYS A 111 3.90 -8.97 13.36
C CYS A 111 4.50 -9.35 12.00
N PRO A 112 3.73 -9.34 10.90
CA PRO A 112 4.28 -9.53 9.57
C PRO A 112 5.21 -8.38 9.19
N ARG A 113 6.15 -8.62 8.29
CA ARG A 113 6.95 -7.55 7.69
C ARG A 113 6.15 -6.79 6.67
N ILE A 114 6.15 -5.48 6.76
CA ILE A 114 5.39 -4.59 5.86
C ILE A 114 6.35 -3.96 4.85
N TYR A 115 6.05 -4.15 3.57
CA TYR A 115 6.72 -3.46 2.48
C TYR A 115 5.69 -2.59 1.76
N VAL A 116 6.08 -1.35 1.50
CA VAL A 116 5.18 -0.36 0.91
C VAL A 116 5.88 0.29 -0.28
N ARG A 117 5.21 0.38 -1.42
CA ARG A 117 5.71 1.12 -2.56
C ARG A 117 5.27 2.57 -2.48
N CYS A 118 6.21 3.49 -2.61
CA CYS A 118 5.94 4.91 -2.74
C CYS A 118 5.76 5.26 -4.23
N LEU A 119 4.60 5.78 -4.62
CA LEU A 119 4.29 6.20 -5.98
C LEU A 119 4.18 7.73 -6.11
N ALA A 120 3.86 8.42 -5.02
CA ALA A 120 3.70 9.87 -4.94
C ALA A 120 4.24 10.38 -3.61
N GLN A 121 4.66 11.64 -3.56
CA GLN A 121 5.30 12.23 -2.38
C GLN A 121 4.79 13.63 -2.08
N ALA A 122 4.60 13.93 -0.78
CA ALA A 122 4.18 15.25 -0.32
C ALA A 122 5.22 16.35 -0.59
N ILE A 123 6.50 16.00 -0.65
CA ILE A 123 7.59 16.96 -0.86
C ILE A 123 7.75 17.39 -2.33
N ASP A 124 7.27 16.57 -3.27
CA ASP A 124 7.40 16.85 -4.70
C ASP A 124 6.41 17.94 -5.13
N PRO A 125 6.89 19.13 -5.56
CA PRO A 125 6.00 20.24 -5.93
C PRO A 125 5.22 19.98 -7.23
N ASP A 126 5.70 19.06 -8.06
CA ASP A 126 5.08 18.69 -9.33
C ASP A 126 4.07 17.54 -9.18
N ASP A 127 3.99 16.94 -7.98
CA ASP A 127 3.03 15.89 -7.69
C ASP A 127 1.60 16.44 -7.55
N PHE A 128 0.61 15.62 -7.94
CA PHE A 128 -0.82 15.96 -7.80
C PHE A 128 -1.22 16.33 -6.37
N VAL A 129 -0.51 15.80 -5.38
CA VAL A 129 -0.69 16.12 -3.96
C VAL A 129 -0.51 17.60 -3.70
N HIS A 130 0.48 18.24 -4.35
CA HIS A 130 0.68 19.69 -4.29
C HIS A 130 -0.41 20.47 -5.01
N VAL A 131 -0.75 20.04 -6.22
CA VAL A 131 -1.80 20.69 -7.04
C VAL A 131 -3.15 20.73 -6.29
N TRP A 132 -3.41 19.75 -5.44
CA TRP A 132 -4.65 19.66 -4.66
C TRP A 132 -4.55 20.24 -3.26
N GLY A 133 -3.42 20.79 -2.86
CA GLY A 133 -3.22 21.36 -1.55
C GLY A 133 -3.21 20.33 -0.40
N LEU A 134 -2.86 19.09 -0.69
CA LEU A 134 -2.86 17.97 0.24
C LEU A 134 -1.51 17.70 0.90
N GLN A 135 -0.48 18.52 0.65
CA GLN A 135 0.90 18.27 1.06
C GLN A 135 1.03 18.01 2.57
N LYS A 136 0.39 18.84 3.37
CA LYS A 136 0.45 18.71 4.84
C LYS A 136 -0.16 17.39 5.31
N TRP A 137 -1.32 17.05 4.76
CA TRP A 137 -2.01 15.83 5.11
C TRP A 137 -1.21 14.59 4.66
N MET A 138 -0.72 14.59 3.42
CA MET A 138 0.07 13.49 2.90
C MET A 138 1.40 13.34 3.65
N GLY A 139 2.07 14.44 4.01
CA GLY A 139 3.32 14.37 4.78
C GLY A 139 3.14 13.74 6.16
N LEU A 140 2.03 14.00 6.84
CA LEU A 140 1.70 13.31 8.11
C LEU A 140 1.42 11.82 7.88
N TYR A 141 0.76 11.50 6.78
CA TYR A 141 0.49 10.11 6.41
C TYR A 141 1.78 9.35 6.06
N GLU A 142 2.68 9.95 5.29
CA GLU A 142 4.00 9.41 4.96
C GLU A 142 4.80 9.11 6.22
N GLN A 143 4.83 10.04 7.16
CA GLN A 143 5.53 9.85 8.44
C GLN A 143 4.97 8.64 9.20
N MET A 144 3.65 8.53 9.30
CA MET A 144 3.01 7.38 9.93
C MET A 144 3.38 6.06 9.25
N VAL A 145 3.36 6.03 7.91
CA VAL A 145 3.73 4.83 7.14
C VAL A 145 5.17 4.43 7.41
N ASN A 146 6.09 5.41 7.40
CA ASN A 146 7.50 5.16 7.66
C ASN A 146 7.73 4.54 9.05
N GLU A 147 7.12 5.10 10.09
CA GLU A 147 7.21 4.58 11.45
C GLU A 147 6.70 3.13 11.56
N MET A 148 5.57 2.85 10.93
CA MET A 148 4.98 1.50 10.95
C MET A 148 5.81 0.47 10.18
N VAL A 149 6.34 0.86 9.02
CA VAL A 149 7.22 0.01 8.21
C VAL A 149 8.49 -0.30 8.98
N ALA A 150 9.12 0.71 9.61
CA ALA A 150 10.30 0.53 10.46
C ALA A 150 9.99 -0.39 11.66
N PHE A 151 8.86 -0.20 12.33
CA PHE A 151 8.42 -1.07 13.42
C PHE A 151 8.28 -2.52 12.96
N SER A 152 7.73 -2.77 11.78
CA SER A 152 7.56 -4.12 11.23
C SER A 152 8.88 -4.81 10.82
N GLY A 153 9.95 -4.06 10.67
CA GLY A 153 11.22 -4.53 10.08
C GLY A 153 11.14 -4.73 8.56
N GLY A 154 10.23 -4.03 7.91
CA GLY A 154 10.08 -3.96 6.46
C GLY A 154 10.85 -2.81 5.80
N ALA A 155 10.38 -2.34 4.65
CA ALA A 155 10.98 -1.22 3.93
C ALA A 155 9.96 -0.48 3.05
N VAL A 156 10.20 0.81 2.84
CA VAL A 156 9.54 1.57 1.79
C VAL A 156 10.35 1.46 0.50
N LEU A 157 9.66 1.17 -0.61
CA LEU A 157 10.25 0.93 -1.92
C LEU A 157 10.00 2.14 -2.81
N ALA A 158 11.06 2.85 -3.17
CA ALA A 158 11.01 3.95 -4.12
C ALA A 158 11.14 3.44 -5.57
N THR A 159 10.58 4.19 -6.51
CA THR A 159 10.61 3.82 -7.93
C THR A 159 11.89 4.24 -8.65
N ASN A 160 12.60 5.24 -8.13
CA ASN A 160 13.85 5.77 -8.69
C ASN A 160 14.71 6.45 -7.62
N GLU A 161 15.94 6.83 -7.99
CA GLU A 161 16.90 7.46 -7.08
C GLU A 161 16.51 8.89 -6.68
N GLU A 162 15.82 9.62 -7.54
CA GLU A 162 15.32 10.96 -7.25
C GLU A 162 14.30 10.91 -6.11
N MET A 163 13.36 9.98 -6.19
CA MET A 163 12.41 9.73 -5.12
C MET A 163 13.10 9.36 -3.80
N VAL A 164 14.16 8.56 -3.85
CA VAL A 164 14.97 8.26 -2.65
C VAL A 164 15.61 9.52 -2.07
N ALA A 165 16.11 10.42 -2.93
CA ALA A 165 16.68 11.70 -2.49
C ALA A 165 15.62 12.57 -1.80
N HIS A 166 14.42 12.67 -2.38
CA HIS A 166 13.29 13.39 -1.80
C HIS A 166 12.87 12.79 -0.44
N MET A 167 12.80 11.47 -0.34
CA MET A 167 12.49 10.78 0.92
C MET A 167 13.50 11.14 2.02
N ARG A 168 14.79 11.14 1.71
CA ARG A 168 15.83 11.54 2.67
C ARG A 168 15.68 12.99 3.13
N ILE A 169 15.33 13.91 2.22
CA ILE A 169 15.07 15.31 2.56
C ILE A 169 13.83 15.41 3.46
N ALA A 170 12.81 14.59 3.22
CA ALA A 170 11.60 14.54 4.02
C ALA A 170 11.76 13.84 5.39
N GLY A 171 12.94 13.26 5.66
CA GLY A 171 13.26 12.63 6.94
C GLY A 171 12.86 11.14 7.07
N TRP A 172 12.79 10.44 5.95
CA TRP A 172 12.50 8.99 5.92
C TRP A 172 13.72 8.16 6.35
#